data_cf6dd1e43a9e2b07b89385579881cfb9
#
_entry.id   cf6dd1e43a9e2b07b89385579881cfb9
#
_cell.length_a   1.000
_cell.length_b   1.000
_cell.length_c   1.000
_cell.angle_alpha   90.00
_cell.angle_beta   90.00
_cell.angle_gamma   90.00
#
_symmetry.space_group_name_H-M   'P 1'
#
loop_
_entity.id
_entity.type
_entity.pdbx_description
1 polymer ?
#
loop_
_entity_poly.entity_id
_entity_poly.type
_entity_poly.pdbx_seq_one_letter_code
_entity_poly.pdbx_strand_id
1 'polypeptide(L)'
;MNANKLITLSVRTGFHLVLSALSLPPGSEVIVSNINIPDMYAIIAAHGLKAIPVPVRFDTLTVSTEDIQSVISKNTRVILLSHLFGALMDTTKIAALAKQRGLLLIEDCAQAFGGYYGDNVSNAAITMFSFGLIKTNTAVSGAVIQIRDPNLLQKVINLSNSLPCQSTSIFRKKLLKVLAIKLLTGKTLYSAFYKWCLKTNRDPDEVLSSATRGIPGTDVLGKISYRPCRANIILLKQRLNNFNLSNNFARTLKAREIVEGLALAAIAGGINTNNTYWVLPVKHNQPEKLIAYLRNNGFDATQKASSLIELEAATTTNHLQLNWLVYLPCYRSMSPKDCNRLNGLLLNFGLSGK
;
A
#
# COMPACT_ATOMS: atom_id res chain seq x y z
N MET A 1 -10.27 20.82 6.48
CA MET A 1 -9.68 19.58 7.08
C MET A 1 -9.98 19.65 8.56
N ASN A 2 -10.40 18.55 9.15
CA ASN A 2 -10.67 18.49 10.59
C ASN A 2 -9.38 18.74 11.38
N ALA A 3 -9.52 19.19 12.64
CA ALA A 3 -8.42 19.64 13.49
C ALA A 3 -7.32 18.58 13.79
N ASN A 4 -7.58 17.29 13.50
CA ASN A 4 -6.70 16.16 13.84
C ASN A 4 -5.85 15.61 12.66
N LYS A 5 -5.68 16.39 11.57
CA LYS A 5 -5.02 15.91 10.33
C LYS A 5 -3.88 16.81 9.90
N LEU A 6 -2.76 16.18 9.49
CA LEU A 6 -1.61 16.83 8.90
C LEU A 6 -1.37 16.31 7.47
N ILE A 7 -1.09 17.22 6.52
CA ILE A 7 -0.58 16.86 5.19
C ILE A 7 0.93 16.80 5.24
N THR A 8 1.49 15.66 4.82
CA THR A 8 2.94 15.46 4.67
C THR A 8 3.31 15.13 3.23
N LEU A 9 4.60 15.15 2.88
CA LEU A 9 5.07 14.84 1.53
C LEU A 9 4.79 13.38 1.13
N SER A 10 4.81 12.47 2.09
CA SER A 10 4.52 11.04 1.94
C SER A 10 4.14 10.41 3.28
N VAL A 11 3.60 9.19 3.28
CA VAL A 11 3.42 8.38 4.50
C VAL A 11 4.75 8.20 5.23
N ARG A 12 5.84 7.94 4.49
CA ARG A 12 7.20 7.83 5.06
C ARG A 12 7.61 9.07 5.83
N THR A 13 7.38 10.26 5.28
CA THR A 13 7.60 11.55 5.96
C THR A 13 6.76 11.63 7.24
N GLY A 14 5.47 11.30 7.14
CA GLY A 14 4.57 11.31 8.30
C GLY A 14 5.00 10.34 9.40
N PHE A 15 5.39 9.13 9.02
CA PHE A 15 5.86 8.10 9.96
C PHE A 15 7.16 8.53 10.65
N HIS A 16 8.14 9.05 9.87
CA HIS A 16 9.36 9.62 10.42
C HIS A 16 9.07 10.72 11.45
N LEU A 17 8.18 11.67 11.12
CA LEU A 17 7.80 12.76 12.04
C LEU A 17 7.12 12.25 13.30
N VAL A 18 6.27 11.22 13.19
CA VAL A 18 5.62 10.57 14.35
C VAL A 18 6.68 9.94 15.27
N LEU A 19 7.59 9.14 14.72
CA LEU A 19 8.67 8.51 15.51
C LEU A 19 9.57 9.58 16.17
N SER A 20 9.89 10.65 15.46
CA SER A 20 10.65 11.79 16.00
C SER A 20 9.91 12.44 17.17
N ALA A 21 8.58 12.66 17.07
CA ALA A 21 7.77 13.28 18.11
C ALA A 21 7.59 12.39 19.35
N LEU A 22 7.61 11.07 19.16
CA LEU A 22 7.53 10.09 20.26
C LEU A 22 8.82 10.01 21.07
N SER A 23 9.97 10.29 20.43
CA SER A 23 11.30 10.26 21.09
C SER A 23 11.53 9.00 21.91
N LEU A 24 11.23 7.84 21.33
CA LEU A 24 11.32 6.55 22.00
C LEU A 24 12.79 6.19 22.33
N PRO A 25 13.04 5.53 23.49
CA PRO A 25 14.38 5.08 23.83
C PRO A 25 14.96 4.15 22.76
N PRO A 26 16.27 4.25 22.45
CA PRO A 26 16.94 3.33 21.53
C PRO A 26 16.71 1.86 21.95
N GLY A 27 16.52 0.99 20.95
CA GLY A 27 16.19 -0.42 21.20
C GLY A 27 14.71 -0.69 21.53
N SER A 28 13.85 0.35 21.61
CA SER A 28 12.41 0.13 21.68
C SER A 28 11.91 -0.63 20.46
N GLU A 29 10.89 -1.46 20.67
CA GLU A 29 10.36 -2.36 19.64
C GLU A 29 9.10 -1.78 19.01
N VAL A 30 9.03 -1.95 17.69
CA VAL A 30 7.85 -1.66 16.85
C VAL A 30 7.39 -2.98 16.26
N ILE A 31 6.25 -3.51 16.72
CA ILE A 31 5.61 -4.67 16.08
C ILE A 31 5.10 -4.21 14.72
N VAL A 32 5.43 -4.97 13.66
CA VAL A 32 5.11 -4.61 12.27
C VAL A 32 4.45 -5.77 11.54
N SER A 33 3.52 -5.50 10.64
CA SER A 33 3.16 -6.48 9.62
C SER A 33 4.43 -6.91 8.89
N ASN A 34 4.68 -8.22 8.74
CA ASN A 34 5.89 -8.74 8.10
C ASN A 34 6.04 -8.33 6.62
N ILE A 35 4.98 -7.79 6.02
CA ILE A 35 4.96 -7.32 4.65
C ILE A 35 4.73 -5.81 4.62
N ASN A 36 5.72 -5.07 4.12
CA ASN A 36 5.65 -3.64 3.86
C ASN A 36 6.71 -3.24 2.83
N ILE A 37 6.78 -1.96 2.47
CA ILE A 37 7.89 -1.43 1.68
C ILE A 37 9.16 -1.34 2.54
N PRO A 38 10.37 -1.57 1.96
CA PRO A 38 11.62 -1.57 2.72
C PRO A 38 11.88 -0.26 3.46
N ASP A 39 11.43 0.87 2.91
CA ASP A 39 11.60 2.19 3.51
C ASP A 39 10.98 2.31 4.91
N MET A 40 9.86 1.62 5.19
CA MET A 40 9.20 1.68 6.50
C MET A 40 10.08 1.02 7.57
N TYR A 41 10.69 -0.12 7.25
CA TYR A 41 11.63 -0.79 8.16
C TYR A 41 12.93 0.02 8.32
N ALA A 42 13.42 0.61 7.23
CA ALA A 42 14.60 1.46 7.28
C ALA A 42 14.39 2.72 8.14
N ILE A 43 13.19 3.30 8.14
CA ILE A 43 12.84 4.42 9.03
C ILE A 43 12.88 3.97 10.49
N ILE A 44 12.31 2.80 10.83
CA ILE A 44 12.36 2.24 12.18
C ILE A 44 13.82 2.10 12.64
N ALA A 45 14.66 1.47 11.82
CA ALA A 45 16.08 1.27 12.11
C ALA A 45 16.84 2.60 12.25
N ALA A 46 16.55 3.60 11.38
CA ALA A 46 17.18 4.92 11.44
C ALA A 46 16.83 5.72 12.71
N HIS A 47 15.73 5.37 13.39
CA HIS A 47 15.39 5.89 14.73
C HIS A 47 16.00 5.07 15.88
N GLY A 48 16.88 4.10 15.60
CA GLY A 48 17.48 3.22 16.61
C GLY A 48 16.47 2.24 17.24
N LEU A 49 15.34 2.00 16.56
CA LEU A 49 14.28 1.11 17.00
C LEU A 49 14.40 -0.27 16.31
N LYS A 50 13.73 -1.28 16.85
CA LYS A 50 13.71 -2.64 16.33
C LYS A 50 12.35 -2.98 15.75
N ALA A 51 12.29 -3.43 14.49
CA ALA A 51 11.09 -3.99 13.90
C ALA A 51 10.92 -5.45 14.34
N ILE A 52 9.75 -5.78 14.90
CA ILE A 52 9.37 -7.14 15.30
C ILE A 52 8.24 -7.59 14.38
N PRO A 53 8.52 -8.43 13.37
CA PRO A 53 7.55 -8.80 12.36
C PRO A 53 6.52 -9.81 12.89
N VAL A 54 5.26 -9.62 12.51
CA VAL A 54 4.15 -10.56 12.72
C VAL A 54 3.54 -10.94 11.38
N PRO A 55 3.14 -12.21 11.17
CA PRO A 55 2.72 -12.70 9.87
C PRO A 55 1.36 -12.12 9.46
N VAL A 56 1.27 -11.72 8.19
CA VAL A 56 -0.01 -11.41 7.55
C VAL A 56 -0.63 -12.71 7.04
N ARG A 57 -1.89 -12.96 7.37
CA ARG A 57 -2.64 -14.12 6.88
C ARG A 57 -3.02 -13.95 5.42
N PHE A 58 -2.94 -15.03 4.65
CA PHE A 58 -3.25 -15.00 3.23
C PHE A 58 -4.75 -14.79 2.95
N ASP A 59 -5.60 -15.50 3.67
CA ASP A 59 -7.06 -15.57 3.45
C ASP A 59 -7.78 -14.27 3.76
N THR A 60 -7.32 -13.53 4.77
CA THR A 60 -7.93 -12.29 5.27
C THR A 60 -7.15 -11.03 4.97
N LEU A 61 -5.85 -11.14 4.68
CA LEU A 61 -4.88 -10.02 4.66
C LEU A 61 -4.84 -9.26 5.99
N THR A 62 -5.02 -9.97 7.10
CA THR A 62 -4.98 -9.41 8.46
C THR A 62 -3.84 -10.02 9.27
N VAL A 63 -3.49 -9.36 10.35
CA VAL A 63 -2.63 -9.88 11.42
C VAL A 63 -3.53 -10.33 12.57
N SER A 64 -3.22 -11.46 13.21
CA SER A 64 -4.00 -11.92 14.36
C SER A 64 -3.60 -11.20 15.65
N THR A 65 -4.56 -11.08 16.57
CA THR A 65 -4.31 -10.49 17.91
C THR A 65 -3.36 -11.38 18.70
N GLU A 66 -3.46 -12.69 18.53
CA GLU A 66 -2.66 -13.73 19.19
C GLU A 66 -1.19 -13.64 18.74
N ASP A 67 -0.94 -13.46 17.43
CA ASP A 67 0.41 -13.28 16.89
C ASP A 67 1.06 -12.00 17.46
N ILE A 68 0.31 -10.89 17.53
CA ILE A 68 0.79 -9.66 18.16
C ILE A 68 1.10 -9.90 19.64
N GLN A 69 0.19 -10.54 20.37
CA GLN A 69 0.34 -10.77 21.80
C GLN A 69 1.55 -11.64 22.13
N SER A 70 1.87 -12.62 21.29
CA SER A 70 3.01 -13.54 21.47
C SER A 70 4.38 -12.86 21.39
N VAL A 71 4.48 -11.72 20.71
CA VAL A 71 5.74 -10.99 20.51
C VAL A 71 5.85 -9.70 21.34
N ILE A 72 4.82 -9.34 22.13
CA ILE A 72 4.88 -8.19 23.03
C ILE A 72 5.93 -8.44 24.12
N SER A 73 6.87 -7.52 24.25
CA SER A 73 7.89 -7.51 25.29
C SER A 73 7.81 -6.23 26.16
N LYS A 74 8.64 -6.15 27.18
CA LYS A 74 8.81 -4.92 28.00
C LYS A 74 9.33 -3.71 27.18
N ASN A 75 9.95 -3.96 26.02
CA ASN A 75 10.52 -2.94 25.13
C ASN A 75 9.54 -2.50 24.06
N THR A 76 8.44 -3.20 23.84
CA THR A 76 7.44 -2.86 22.84
C THR A 76 6.77 -1.52 23.16
N ARG A 77 6.66 -0.63 22.15
CA ARG A 77 6.04 0.70 22.29
C ARG A 77 5.00 0.99 21.23
N VAL A 78 5.17 0.43 20.02
CA VAL A 78 4.33 0.76 18.87
C VAL A 78 3.93 -0.53 18.17
N ILE A 79 2.72 -0.54 17.60
CA ILE A 79 2.23 -1.53 16.66
C ILE A 79 1.95 -0.78 15.34
N LEU A 80 2.62 -1.16 14.25
CA LEU A 80 2.41 -0.61 12.91
C LEU A 80 1.82 -1.69 12.00
N LEU A 81 0.55 -1.57 11.64
CA LEU A 81 -0.13 -2.51 10.76
C LEU A 81 -0.31 -1.93 9.36
N SER A 82 -0.03 -2.74 8.34
CA SER A 82 -0.18 -2.37 6.94
C SER A 82 -1.42 -3.01 6.34
N HIS A 83 -2.34 -2.20 5.86
CA HIS A 83 -3.49 -2.64 5.08
C HIS A 83 -3.04 -2.87 3.62
N LEU A 84 -3.01 -4.13 3.18
CA LEU A 84 -2.43 -4.52 1.91
C LEU A 84 -3.47 -4.66 0.80
N PHE A 85 -3.08 -4.37 -0.44
CA PHE A 85 -3.81 -4.64 -1.68
C PHE A 85 -5.21 -4.02 -1.81
N GLY A 86 -5.59 -3.17 -0.86
CA GLY A 86 -6.92 -2.57 -0.78
C GLY A 86 -7.83 -3.18 0.28
N ALA A 87 -7.38 -4.24 0.95
CA ALA A 87 -8.09 -4.85 2.07
C ALA A 87 -7.90 -4.04 3.35
N LEU A 88 -8.98 -3.83 4.09
CA LEU A 88 -8.98 -3.22 5.41
C LEU A 88 -9.10 -4.32 6.47
N MET A 89 -8.22 -4.27 7.46
CA MET A 89 -8.30 -5.14 8.65
C MET A 89 -9.36 -4.58 9.61
N ASP A 90 -10.10 -5.45 10.27
CA ASP A 90 -10.76 -5.08 11.51
C ASP A 90 -9.72 -5.10 12.65
N THR A 91 -9.33 -3.92 13.07
CA THR A 91 -8.32 -3.74 14.12
C THR A 91 -8.91 -3.53 15.51
N THR A 92 -10.22 -3.74 15.70
CA THR A 92 -10.94 -3.47 16.96
C THR A 92 -10.30 -4.20 18.15
N LYS A 93 -10.05 -5.50 18.02
CA LYS A 93 -9.41 -6.32 19.07
C LYS A 93 -7.96 -5.89 19.31
N ILE A 94 -7.23 -5.59 18.25
CA ILE A 94 -5.83 -5.13 18.33
C ILE A 94 -5.75 -3.76 19.01
N ALA A 95 -6.67 -2.85 18.71
CA ALA A 95 -6.75 -1.55 19.37
C ALA A 95 -7.05 -1.68 20.89
N ALA A 96 -7.93 -2.61 21.27
CA ALA A 96 -8.20 -2.92 22.67
C ALA A 96 -6.96 -3.49 23.38
N LEU A 97 -6.24 -4.44 22.75
CA LEU A 97 -4.98 -4.98 23.26
C LEU A 97 -3.91 -3.87 23.38
N ALA A 98 -3.75 -3.03 22.36
CA ALA A 98 -2.80 -1.92 22.38
C ALA A 98 -3.09 -0.97 23.56
N LYS A 99 -4.36 -0.58 23.74
CA LYS A 99 -4.79 0.25 24.87
C LYS A 99 -4.49 -0.41 26.23
N GLN A 100 -4.81 -1.69 26.38
CA GLN A 100 -4.56 -2.45 27.60
C GLN A 100 -3.06 -2.51 27.96
N ARG A 101 -2.19 -2.60 26.94
CA ARG A 101 -0.74 -2.71 27.10
C ARG A 101 0.00 -1.37 27.04
N GLY A 102 -0.72 -0.24 26.91
CA GLY A 102 -0.11 1.10 26.78
C GLY A 102 0.71 1.27 25.51
N LEU A 103 0.36 0.56 24.42
CA LEU A 103 1.03 0.61 23.13
C LEU A 103 0.32 1.56 22.17
N LEU A 104 1.09 2.22 21.30
CA LEU A 104 0.55 3.09 20.26
C LEU A 104 0.23 2.26 19.02
N LEU A 105 -1.03 2.21 18.59
CA LEU A 105 -1.43 1.58 17.34
C LEU A 105 -1.39 2.59 16.19
N ILE A 106 -0.65 2.26 15.13
CA ILE A 106 -0.54 3.00 13.87
C ILE A 106 -1.03 2.11 12.73
N GLU A 107 -1.94 2.62 11.90
CA GLU A 107 -2.40 1.95 10.69
C GLU A 107 -1.85 2.64 9.43
N ASP A 108 -1.10 1.88 8.63
CA ASP A 108 -0.67 2.29 7.29
C ASP A 108 -1.70 1.87 6.26
N CYS A 109 -2.59 2.78 5.91
CA CYS A 109 -3.62 2.63 4.88
C CYS A 109 -3.15 3.11 3.50
N ALA A 110 -1.84 3.13 3.23
CA ALA A 110 -1.31 3.63 1.95
C ALA A 110 -1.82 2.85 0.73
N GLN A 111 -2.28 1.63 0.89
CA GLN A 111 -2.85 0.79 -0.17
C GLN A 111 -4.37 0.60 -0.06
N ALA A 112 -5.01 1.12 1.00
CA ALA A 112 -6.40 0.83 1.33
C ALA A 112 -7.29 2.08 1.43
N PHE A 113 -6.98 3.15 0.68
CA PHE A 113 -7.82 4.34 0.67
C PHE A 113 -9.17 4.05 0.02
N GLY A 114 -10.22 4.03 0.85
CA GLY A 114 -11.61 3.76 0.44
C GLY A 114 -12.46 5.00 0.19
N GLY A 115 -11.87 6.23 0.28
CA GLY A 115 -12.62 7.49 0.22
C GLY A 115 -13.04 8.02 1.59
N TYR A 116 -13.03 7.18 2.60
CA TYR A 116 -13.29 7.57 3.97
C TYR A 116 -11.95 7.74 4.72
N TYR A 117 -11.82 8.86 5.38
CA TYR A 117 -10.76 9.14 6.33
C TYR A 117 -11.37 10.02 7.43
N GLY A 118 -11.68 9.42 8.53
CA GLY A 118 -12.35 10.08 9.65
C GLY A 118 -12.26 9.23 10.91
N ASP A 119 -12.76 9.77 12.00
CA ASP A 119 -12.62 9.16 13.32
C ASP A 119 -13.30 7.79 13.44
N ASN A 120 -14.22 7.46 12.51
CA ASN A 120 -14.97 6.21 12.50
C ASN A 120 -14.38 5.14 11.56
N VAL A 121 -13.26 5.40 10.88
CA VAL A 121 -12.68 4.46 9.89
C VAL A 121 -11.71 3.47 10.54
N SER A 122 -11.16 3.83 11.71
CA SER A 122 -10.17 3.03 12.42
C SER A 122 -10.24 3.34 13.91
N ASN A 123 -9.87 2.37 14.74
CA ASN A 123 -9.69 2.55 16.18
C ASN A 123 -8.23 2.90 16.56
N ALA A 124 -7.33 3.00 15.60
CA ALA A 124 -5.93 3.34 15.83
C ALA A 124 -5.74 4.77 16.33
N ALA A 125 -4.69 4.99 17.11
CA ALA A 125 -4.27 6.31 17.55
C ALA A 125 -3.78 7.18 16.36
N ILE A 126 -3.19 6.54 15.36
CA ILE A 126 -2.69 7.19 14.14
C ILE A 126 -3.09 6.38 12.91
N THR A 127 -3.57 7.06 11.89
CA THR A 127 -3.90 6.47 10.58
C THR A 127 -3.22 7.26 9.47
N MET A 128 -2.60 6.57 8.50
CA MET A 128 -1.80 7.18 7.44
C MET A 128 -2.31 6.80 6.06
N PHE A 129 -2.61 7.79 5.21
CA PHE A 129 -3.11 7.60 3.84
C PHE A 129 -2.16 8.20 2.82
N SER A 130 -1.85 7.46 1.75
CA SER A 130 -0.95 7.89 0.68
C SER A 130 -1.72 8.33 -0.58
N PHE A 131 -1.25 9.42 -1.18
CA PHE A 131 -1.75 9.97 -2.44
C PHE A 131 -0.64 10.10 -3.49
N GLY A 132 0.37 9.23 -3.38
CA GLY A 132 1.45 9.11 -4.36
C GLY A 132 0.98 8.66 -5.74
N LEU A 133 1.92 8.56 -6.68
CA LEU A 133 1.70 8.37 -8.11
C LEU A 133 0.75 7.21 -8.47
N ILE A 134 0.94 6.04 -7.87
CA ILE A 134 0.20 4.81 -8.20
C ILE A 134 -1.00 4.54 -7.27
N LYS A 135 -1.38 5.53 -6.45
CA LYS A 135 -2.44 5.34 -5.45
C LYS A 135 -3.84 5.56 -6.03
N THR A 136 -4.83 4.97 -5.38
CA THR A 136 -6.25 5.03 -5.80
C THR A 136 -6.73 6.45 -6.10
N ASN A 137 -6.33 7.43 -5.28
CA ASN A 137 -6.64 8.85 -5.46
C ASN A 137 -5.35 9.66 -5.52
N THR A 138 -4.66 9.59 -6.66
CA THR A 138 -3.33 10.20 -6.77
C THR A 138 -3.38 11.73 -6.79
N ALA A 139 -2.50 12.35 -6.00
CA ALA A 139 -2.12 13.77 -6.05
C ALA A 139 -0.65 13.94 -6.44
N VAL A 140 -0.07 12.95 -7.15
CA VAL A 140 1.33 12.86 -7.58
C VAL A 140 2.28 12.58 -6.41
N SER A 141 2.10 13.24 -5.30
CA SER A 141 2.75 13.00 -4.01
C SER A 141 1.84 13.51 -2.90
N GLY A 142 2.22 13.28 -1.66
CA GLY A 142 1.46 13.69 -0.50
C GLY A 142 0.86 12.52 0.27
N ALA A 143 0.61 12.79 1.54
CA ALA A 143 -0.07 11.90 2.46
C ALA A 143 -0.92 12.71 3.44
N VAL A 144 -1.93 12.08 4.00
CA VAL A 144 -2.70 12.59 5.14
C VAL A 144 -2.41 11.69 6.34
N ILE A 145 -1.93 12.28 7.40
CA ILE A 145 -1.71 11.62 8.69
C ILE A 145 -2.75 12.13 9.64
N GLN A 146 -3.56 11.25 10.17
CA GLN A 146 -4.54 11.56 11.21
C GLN A 146 -3.99 11.10 12.55
N ILE A 147 -3.96 11.98 13.54
CA ILE A 147 -3.44 11.73 14.88
C ILE A 147 -4.53 12.14 15.88
N ARG A 148 -4.96 11.20 16.72
CA ARG A 148 -6.07 11.44 17.67
C ARG A 148 -5.63 12.29 18.87
N ASP A 149 -4.41 12.06 19.37
CA ASP A 149 -3.85 12.85 20.48
C ASP A 149 -3.44 14.24 19.99
N PRO A 150 -4.09 15.33 20.48
CA PRO A 150 -3.78 16.68 20.08
C PRO A 150 -2.37 17.13 20.49
N ASN A 151 -1.83 16.64 21.60
CA ASN A 151 -0.48 16.99 22.05
C ASN A 151 0.58 16.38 21.12
N LEU A 152 0.41 15.11 20.75
CA LEU A 152 1.27 14.45 19.77
C LEU A 152 1.16 15.12 18.40
N LEU A 153 -0.06 15.44 17.96
CA LEU A 153 -0.29 16.16 16.72
C LEU A 153 0.45 17.50 16.69
N GLN A 154 0.39 18.28 17.77
CA GLN A 154 1.07 19.56 17.84
C GLN A 154 2.60 19.40 17.75
N LYS A 155 3.18 18.39 18.41
CA LYS A 155 4.61 18.05 18.28
C LYS A 155 4.97 17.72 16.83
N VAL A 156 4.17 16.87 16.18
CA VAL A 156 4.39 16.47 14.78
C VAL A 156 4.26 17.67 13.82
N ILE A 157 3.31 18.59 14.06
CA ILE A 157 3.17 19.83 13.28
C ILE A 157 4.41 20.72 13.46
N ASN A 158 4.90 20.90 14.69
CA ASN A 158 6.10 21.71 14.95
C ASN A 158 7.32 21.14 14.22
N LEU A 159 7.55 19.82 14.30
CA LEU A 159 8.60 19.14 13.56
C LEU A 159 8.42 19.26 12.04
N SER A 160 7.19 19.12 11.54
CA SER A 160 6.90 19.30 10.11
C SER A 160 7.24 20.73 9.65
N ASN A 161 6.95 21.74 10.47
CA ASN A 161 7.21 23.13 10.13
C ASN A 161 8.70 23.48 10.08
N SER A 162 9.56 22.77 10.80
CA SER A 162 11.01 22.93 10.72
C SER A 162 11.64 22.31 9.46
N LEU A 163 10.91 21.40 8.77
CA LEU A 163 11.44 20.80 7.54
C LEU A 163 11.49 21.80 6.37
N PRO A 164 12.49 21.69 5.48
CA PRO A 164 12.52 22.46 4.25
C PRO A 164 11.32 22.14 3.35
N CYS A 165 10.84 23.15 2.64
CA CYS A 165 9.76 22.94 1.67
C CYS A 165 10.31 22.33 0.38
N GLN A 166 9.67 21.28 -0.15
CA GLN A 166 10.01 20.73 -1.46
C GLN A 166 9.84 21.81 -2.54
N SER A 167 10.83 21.97 -3.41
CA SER A 167 10.75 22.91 -4.53
C SER A 167 9.56 22.61 -5.44
N THR A 168 8.82 23.65 -5.81
CA THR A 168 7.73 23.58 -6.80
C THR A 168 8.21 23.03 -8.15
N SER A 169 9.47 23.30 -8.53
CA SER A 169 10.08 22.74 -9.74
C SER A 169 10.15 21.20 -9.69
N ILE A 170 10.55 20.62 -8.56
CA ILE A 170 10.56 19.16 -8.37
C ILE A 170 9.15 18.61 -8.50
N PHE A 171 8.15 19.27 -7.91
CA PHE A 171 6.75 18.85 -8.02
C PHE A 171 6.25 18.92 -9.46
N ARG A 172 6.56 20.00 -10.20
CA ARG A 172 6.21 20.15 -11.63
C ARG A 172 6.85 19.06 -12.49
N LYS A 173 8.12 18.73 -12.28
CA LYS A 173 8.78 17.61 -12.96
C LYS A 173 8.07 16.27 -12.70
N LYS A 174 7.65 16.01 -11.47
CA LYS A 174 6.85 14.82 -11.13
C LYS A 174 5.51 14.83 -11.86
N LEU A 175 4.83 15.98 -11.92
CA LEU A 175 3.54 16.11 -12.62
C LEU A 175 3.68 15.83 -14.12
N LEU A 176 4.69 16.41 -14.78
CA LEU A 176 4.98 16.15 -16.20
C LEU A 176 5.27 14.67 -16.45
N LYS A 177 6.05 14.03 -15.56
CA LYS A 177 6.31 12.59 -15.63
C LYS A 177 5.01 11.75 -15.54
N VAL A 178 4.09 12.13 -14.64
CA VAL A 178 2.78 11.48 -14.53
C VAL A 178 1.97 11.61 -15.80
N LEU A 179 1.95 12.81 -16.39
CA LEU A 179 1.25 13.07 -17.66
C LEU A 179 1.86 12.21 -18.78
N ALA A 180 3.17 12.14 -18.88
CA ALA A 180 3.86 11.29 -19.86
C ALA A 180 3.53 9.81 -19.67
N ILE A 181 3.56 9.28 -18.43
CA ILE A 181 3.17 7.90 -18.14
C ILE A 181 1.70 7.66 -18.51
N LYS A 182 0.80 8.59 -18.18
CA LYS A 182 -0.62 8.47 -18.54
C LYS A 182 -0.85 8.44 -20.06
N LEU A 183 -0.09 9.18 -20.85
CA LEU A 183 -0.13 9.12 -22.30
C LEU A 183 0.40 7.77 -22.80
N LEU A 184 1.54 7.31 -22.27
CA LEU A 184 2.16 6.02 -22.64
C LEU A 184 1.29 4.81 -22.27
N THR A 185 0.46 4.90 -21.24
CA THR A 185 -0.45 3.82 -20.83
C THR A 185 -1.76 3.77 -21.62
N GLY A 186 -1.96 4.64 -22.62
CA GLY A 186 -3.04 4.52 -23.60
C GLY A 186 -2.89 3.24 -24.45
N LYS A 187 -4.00 2.55 -24.77
CA LYS A 187 -4.03 1.22 -25.42
C LYS A 187 -3.02 1.07 -26.57
N THR A 188 -2.99 2.00 -27.50
CA THR A 188 -2.13 1.96 -28.71
C THR A 188 -0.66 2.17 -28.36
N LEU A 189 -0.35 3.17 -27.55
CA LEU A 189 1.03 3.49 -27.17
C LEU A 189 1.63 2.40 -26.24
N TYR A 190 0.84 1.87 -25.32
CA TYR A 190 1.26 0.78 -24.45
C TYR A 190 1.54 -0.50 -25.24
N SER A 191 0.69 -0.84 -26.23
CA SER A 191 0.92 -1.99 -27.10
C SER A 191 2.20 -1.84 -27.92
N ALA A 192 2.49 -0.63 -28.42
CA ALA A 192 3.72 -0.35 -29.14
C ALA A 192 4.94 -0.43 -28.21
N PHE A 193 4.86 0.14 -27.00
CA PHE A 193 5.89 0.05 -25.97
C PHE A 193 6.16 -1.41 -25.57
N TYR A 194 5.12 -2.20 -25.35
CA TYR A 194 5.24 -3.61 -24.99
C TYR A 194 5.95 -4.41 -26.09
N LYS A 195 5.54 -4.24 -27.36
CA LYS A 195 6.20 -4.86 -28.52
C LYS A 195 7.66 -4.43 -28.64
N TRP A 196 7.98 -3.15 -28.35
CA TRP A 196 9.35 -2.67 -28.35
C TRP A 196 10.17 -3.33 -27.24
N CYS A 197 9.62 -3.46 -26.02
CA CYS A 197 10.28 -4.17 -24.93
C CYS A 197 10.60 -5.62 -25.32
N LEU A 198 9.63 -6.35 -25.88
CA LEU A 198 9.84 -7.72 -26.38
C LEU A 198 10.95 -7.78 -27.44
N LYS A 199 10.93 -6.85 -28.41
CA LYS A 199 11.93 -6.81 -29.49
C LYS A 199 13.34 -6.50 -28.97
N THR A 200 13.46 -5.75 -27.88
CA THR A 200 14.74 -5.36 -27.25
C THR A 200 15.13 -6.25 -26.08
N ASN A 201 14.41 -7.34 -25.84
CA ASN A 201 14.63 -8.29 -24.74
C ASN A 201 14.62 -7.61 -23.34
N ARG A 202 13.78 -6.59 -23.17
CA ARG A 202 13.60 -5.86 -21.90
C ARG A 202 12.30 -6.27 -21.24
N ASP A 203 12.32 -6.43 -19.91
CA ASP A 203 11.09 -6.66 -19.15
C ASP A 203 10.29 -5.33 -19.04
N PRO A 204 9.05 -5.26 -19.59
CA PRO A 204 8.21 -4.06 -19.50
C PRO A 204 8.01 -3.59 -18.06
N ASP A 205 7.89 -4.52 -17.11
CA ASP A 205 7.69 -4.21 -15.69
C ASP A 205 8.93 -3.56 -15.07
N GLU A 206 10.14 -3.97 -15.48
CA GLU A 206 11.37 -3.33 -15.00
C GLU A 206 11.49 -1.91 -15.52
N VAL A 207 11.21 -1.71 -16.81
CA VAL A 207 11.26 -0.38 -17.43
C VAL A 207 10.24 0.57 -16.76
N LEU A 208 8.99 0.13 -16.55
CA LEU A 208 7.96 0.95 -15.91
C LEU A 208 8.23 1.15 -14.41
N SER A 209 8.70 0.12 -13.71
CA SER A 209 8.95 0.20 -12.29
C SER A 209 10.14 1.08 -11.96
N SER A 210 11.21 1.08 -12.75
CA SER A 210 12.34 2.02 -12.60
C SER A 210 11.87 3.47 -12.70
N ALA A 211 10.82 3.74 -13.49
CA ALA A 211 10.21 5.05 -13.62
C ALA A 211 9.30 5.44 -12.44
N THR A 212 8.72 4.49 -11.72
CA THR A 212 7.69 4.72 -10.69
C THR A 212 8.14 4.45 -9.27
N ARG A 213 9.19 3.62 -9.10
CA ARG A 213 9.67 3.16 -7.79
C ARG A 213 10.44 4.23 -7.04
N GLY A 214 10.28 4.11 -5.75
CA GLY A 214 10.79 4.68 -4.54
C GLY A 214 12.14 5.37 -4.55
N ILE A 215 12.67 5.54 -3.37
CA ILE A 215 13.88 6.32 -3.10
C ILE A 215 15.07 5.35 -3.15
N PRO A 216 15.88 5.29 -4.21
CA PRO A 216 17.06 4.45 -4.21
C PRO A 216 18.14 5.04 -3.27
N GLY A 217 18.80 4.18 -2.50
CA GLY A 217 19.98 4.52 -1.71
C GLY A 217 19.78 4.54 -0.20
N THR A 218 20.90 4.64 0.54
CA THR A 218 21.02 4.42 1.98
C THR A 218 20.48 5.54 2.86
N ASP A 219 20.39 6.79 2.37
CA ASP A 219 19.87 7.92 3.16
C ASP A 219 18.36 8.08 2.96
N VAL A 220 17.59 7.24 3.69
CA VAL A 220 16.13 7.32 3.66
C VAL A 220 15.63 8.61 4.29
N LEU A 221 16.18 9.02 5.45
CA LEU A 221 15.69 10.17 6.19
C LEU A 221 15.93 11.48 5.45
N GLY A 222 17.12 11.70 4.88
CA GLY A 222 17.41 12.92 4.12
C GLY A 222 16.48 13.12 2.92
N LYS A 223 16.06 12.03 2.28
CA LYS A 223 15.17 12.09 1.10
C LYS A 223 13.70 12.33 1.42
N ILE A 224 13.23 11.99 2.61
CA ILE A 224 11.85 12.16 3.04
C ILE A 224 11.64 13.39 3.93
N SER A 225 12.71 14.02 4.42
CA SER A 225 12.67 15.16 5.36
C SER A 225 12.35 16.48 4.64
N TYR A 226 11.22 16.49 3.94
CA TYR A 226 10.65 17.67 3.28
C TYR A 226 9.16 17.79 3.54
N ARG A 227 8.66 19.03 3.66
CA ARG A 227 7.23 19.29 3.59
C ARG A 227 6.77 19.52 2.14
N PRO A 228 5.50 19.22 1.82
CA PRO A 228 4.97 19.40 0.48
C PRO A 228 4.91 20.90 0.11
N CYS A 229 5.17 21.23 -1.15
CA CYS A 229 4.97 22.60 -1.65
C CYS A 229 3.48 22.94 -1.74
N ARG A 230 3.17 24.25 -1.77
CA ARG A 230 1.78 24.76 -1.85
C ARG A 230 0.97 24.15 -3.01
N ALA A 231 1.58 23.99 -4.19
CA ALA A 231 0.91 23.41 -5.35
C ALA A 231 0.49 21.94 -5.10
N ASN A 232 1.34 21.15 -4.41
CA ASN A 232 1.01 19.78 -4.05
C ASN A 232 -0.15 19.73 -3.02
N ILE A 233 -0.14 20.62 -2.03
CA ILE A 233 -1.22 20.71 -1.02
C ILE A 233 -2.55 21.07 -1.68
N ILE A 234 -2.57 22.01 -2.62
CA ILE A 234 -3.77 22.40 -3.33
C ILE A 234 -4.32 21.23 -4.15
N LEU A 235 -3.46 20.56 -4.93
CA LEU A 235 -3.86 19.39 -5.72
C LEU A 235 -4.41 18.28 -4.84
N LEU A 236 -3.75 17.99 -3.71
CA LEU A 236 -4.20 16.97 -2.77
C LEU A 236 -5.59 17.30 -2.19
N LYS A 237 -5.80 18.54 -1.75
CA LYS A 237 -7.11 18.99 -1.24
C LYS A 237 -8.20 18.86 -2.31
N GLN A 238 -7.93 19.28 -3.55
CA GLN A 238 -8.88 19.11 -4.67
C GLN A 238 -9.20 17.64 -4.93
N ARG A 239 -8.18 16.75 -4.90
CA ARG A 239 -8.40 15.31 -5.10
C ARG A 239 -9.24 14.69 -3.99
N LEU A 240 -9.05 15.13 -2.75
CA LEU A 240 -9.85 14.65 -1.62
C LEU A 240 -11.30 15.13 -1.71
N ASN A 241 -11.52 16.40 -2.03
CA ASN A 241 -12.86 16.98 -2.14
C ASN A 241 -13.66 16.39 -3.31
N ASN A 242 -12.99 16.05 -4.42
CA ASN A 242 -13.59 15.52 -5.64
C ASN A 242 -13.50 13.99 -5.74
N PHE A 243 -13.22 13.31 -4.64
CA PHE A 243 -13.13 11.85 -4.66
C PHE A 243 -14.52 11.23 -4.86
N ASN A 244 -14.64 10.39 -5.90
CA ASN A 244 -15.88 9.71 -6.21
C ASN A 244 -15.82 8.23 -5.76
N LEU A 245 -16.58 7.88 -4.75
CA LEU A 245 -16.72 6.53 -4.20
C LEU A 245 -17.19 5.50 -5.23
N SER A 246 -18.00 5.90 -6.23
CA SER A 246 -18.46 4.99 -7.29
C SER A 246 -17.31 4.35 -8.07
N ASN A 247 -16.14 4.99 -8.10
CA ASN A 247 -14.96 4.45 -8.76
C ASN A 247 -14.40 3.21 -8.05
N ASN A 248 -14.41 3.21 -6.71
CA ASN A 248 -14.00 2.07 -5.93
C ASN A 248 -15.03 0.94 -6.06
N PHE A 249 -16.32 1.28 -5.98
CA PHE A 249 -17.39 0.32 -6.15
C PHE A 249 -17.33 -0.39 -7.51
N ALA A 250 -17.17 0.36 -8.60
CA ALA A 250 -17.04 -0.21 -9.94
C ALA A 250 -15.83 -1.16 -10.06
N ARG A 251 -14.69 -0.85 -9.41
CA ARG A 251 -13.53 -1.74 -9.39
C ARG A 251 -13.78 -2.98 -8.57
N THR A 252 -14.45 -2.87 -7.42
CA THR A 252 -14.81 -3.99 -6.56
C THR A 252 -15.73 -4.98 -7.28
N LEU A 253 -16.72 -4.50 -8.05
CA LEU A 253 -17.58 -5.36 -8.86
C LEU A 253 -16.76 -6.13 -9.89
N LYS A 254 -15.87 -5.46 -10.63
CA LYS A 254 -15.01 -6.13 -11.61
C LYS A 254 -14.06 -7.14 -10.99
N ALA A 255 -13.50 -6.84 -9.82
CA ALA A 255 -12.66 -7.80 -9.12
C ALA A 255 -13.45 -9.05 -8.76
N ARG A 256 -14.70 -8.91 -8.30
CA ARG A 256 -15.59 -10.03 -8.00
C ARG A 256 -15.93 -10.86 -9.24
N GLU A 257 -16.25 -10.20 -10.37
CA GLU A 257 -16.47 -10.88 -11.66
C GLU A 257 -15.22 -11.69 -12.09
N ILE A 258 -14.02 -11.14 -11.93
CA ILE A 258 -12.76 -11.80 -12.32
C ILE A 258 -12.49 -13.04 -11.45
N VAL A 259 -12.82 -13.01 -10.16
CA VAL A 259 -12.52 -14.12 -9.23
C VAL A 259 -13.70 -15.05 -9.01
N GLU A 260 -14.81 -14.88 -9.71
CA GLU A 260 -16.00 -15.72 -9.58
C GLU A 260 -15.67 -17.19 -9.91
N GLY A 261 -16.05 -18.11 -9.02
CA GLY A 261 -15.78 -19.55 -9.18
C GLY A 261 -14.31 -19.97 -8.97
N LEU A 262 -13.41 -19.06 -8.64
CA LEU A 262 -12.06 -19.43 -8.21
C LEU A 262 -12.07 -19.99 -6.79
N ALA A 263 -11.11 -20.86 -6.49
CA ALA A 263 -10.90 -21.33 -5.14
C ALA A 263 -10.55 -20.16 -4.20
N LEU A 264 -11.23 -20.03 -3.07
CA LEU A 264 -10.90 -18.98 -2.07
C LEU A 264 -9.45 -19.07 -1.61
N ALA A 265 -8.88 -20.29 -1.55
CA ALA A 265 -7.47 -20.54 -1.24
C ALA A 265 -6.50 -20.03 -2.32
N ALA A 266 -6.99 -19.62 -3.48
CA ALA A 266 -6.19 -18.99 -4.53
C ALA A 266 -6.26 -17.45 -4.50
N ILE A 267 -7.16 -16.84 -3.74
CA ILE A 267 -7.40 -15.39 -3.73
C ILE A 267 -6.84 -14.80 -2.44
N ALA A 268 -5.81 -13.94 -2.53
CA ALA A 268 -5.32 -13.24 -1.36
C ALA A 268 -6.39 -12.28 -0.82
N GLY A 269 -6.76 -12.47 0.45
CA GLY A 269 -7.87 -11.75 1.07
C GLY A 269 -9.25 -12.22 0.58
N GLY A 270 -9.36 -13.46 0.09
CA GLY A 270 -10.60 -13.99 -0.51
C GLY A 270 -11.81 -13.97 0.43
N ILE A 271 -11.59 -14.07 1.73
CA ILE A 271 -12.66 -13.98 2.74
C ILE A 271 -12.77 -12.58 3.39
N ASN A 272 -11.93 -11.62 3.02
CA ASN A 272 -12.03 -10.25 3.52
C ASN A 272 -13.15 -9.51 2.79
N THR A 273 -14.21 -9.15 3.52
CA THR A 273 -15.38 -8.45 2.98
C THR A 273 -15.16 -6.96 2.74
N ASN A 274 -14.14 -6.37 3.37
CA ASN A 274 -13.83 -4.94 3.28
C ASN A 274 -12.59 -4.71 2.42
N ASN A 275 -12.74 -4.86 1.09
CA ASN A 275 -11.64 -4.75 0.14
C ASN A 275 -11.99 -3.82 -1.02
N THR A 276 -11.14 -2.84 -1.29
CA THR A 276 -11.24 -1.92 -2.43
C THR A 276 -10.51 -2.43 -3.67
N TYR A 277 -9.83 -3.56 -3.57
CA TYR A 277 -9.04 -4.20 -4.63
C TYR A 277 -8.13 -3.21 -5.36
N TRP A 278 -7.29 -2.49 -4.58
CA TRP A 278 -6.27 -1.61 -5.18
C TRP A 278 -5.35 -2.39 -6.12
N VAL A 279 -5.03 -3.61 -5.76
CA VAL A 279 -4.48 -4.68 -6.61
C VAL A 279 -5.29 -5.94 -6.37
N LEU A 280 -5.32 -6.84 -7.33
CA LEU A 280 -6.01 -8.14 -7.25
C LEU A 280 -4.97 -9.26 -7.30
N PRO A 281 -4.43 -9.70 -6.15
CA PRO A 281 -3.46 -10.78 -6.10
C PRO A 281 -4.14 -12.15 -6.02
N VAL A 282 -3.65 -13.10 -6.84
CA VAL A 282 -3.97 -14.52 -6.75
C VAL A 282 -2.71 -15.32 -6.47
N LYS A 283 -2.85 -16.44 -5.76
CA LYS A 283 -1.76 -17.35 -5.43
C LYS A 283 -1.71 -18.49 -6.44
N HIS A 284 -0.52 -18.81 -6.92
CA HIS A 284 -0.29 -19.98 -7.75
C HIS A 284 1.09 -20.59 -7.46
N ASN A 285 1.22 -21.92 -7.53
CA ASN A 285 2.50 -22.64 -7.29
C ASN A 285 3.51 -22.48 -8.45
N GLN A 286 3.06 -22.01 -9.61
CA GLN A 286 3.88 -21.71 -10.80
C GLN A 286 3.51 -20.32 -11.34
N PRO A 287 3.83 -19.24 -10.59
CA PRO A 287 3.35 -17.88 -10.91
C PRO A 287 3.87 -17.41 -12.28
N GLU A 288 5.09 -17.74 -12.64
CA GLU A 288 5.70 -17.37 -13.93
C GLU A 288 4.95 -17.99 -15.12
N LYS A 289 4.51 -19.25 -15.01
CA LYS A 289 3.71 -19.91 -16.06
C LYS A 289 2.33 -19.26 -16.19
N LEU A 290 1.68 -18.93 -15.06
CA LEU A 290 0.41 -18.23 -15.08
C LEU A 290 0.55 -16.84 -15.73
N ILE A 291 1.60 -16.09 -15.40
CA ILE A 291 1.90 -14.78 -16.00
C ILE A 291 2.10 -14.92 -17.51
N ALA A 292 2.95 -15.86 -17.94
CA ALA A 292 3.20 -16.09 -19.37
C ALA A 292 1.90 -16.47 -20.12
N TYR A 293 1.10 -17.36 -19.55
CA TYR A 293 -0.19 -17.75 -20.11
C TYR A 293 -1.15 -16.56 -20.25
N LEU A 294 -1.30 -15.75 -19.22
CA LEU A 294 -2.18 -14.57 -19.24
C LEU A 294 -1.67 -13.51 -20.24
N ARG A 295 -0.36 -13.26 -20.28
CA ARG A 295 0.25 -12.31 -21.23
C ARG A 295 0.07 -12.74 -22.69
N ASN A 296 0.23 -14.02 -22.98
CA ASN A 296 -0.02 -14.59 -24.31
C ASN A 296 -1.49 -14.44 -24.73
N ASN A 297 -2.40 -14.38 -23.76
CA ASN A 297 -3.82 -14.12 -23.98
C ASN A 297 -4.20 -12.63 -23.84
N GLY A 298 -3.23 -11.72 -23.84
CA GLY A 298 -3.44 -10.27 -23.89
C GLY A 298 -3.80 -9.61 -22.55
N PHE A 299 -3.51 -10.27 -21.42
CA PHE A 299 -3.69 -9.69 -20.08
C PHE A 299 -2.35 -9.40 -19.42
N ASP A 300 -2.21 -8.17 -18.91
CA ASP A 300 -0.99 -7.71 -18.24
C ASP A 300 -0.94 -8.18 -16.78
N ALA A 301 -0.56 -9.43 -16.58
CA ALA A 301 -0.32 -10.01 -15.26
C ALA A 301 1.16 -9.89 -14.87
N THR A 302 1.46 -9.70 -13.58
CA THR A 302 2.82 -9.47 -13.08
C THR A 302 3.01 -9.94 -11.64
N GLN A 303 4.26 -10.21 -11.24
CA GLN A 303 4.66 -10.32 -9.82
C GLN A 303 5.26 -9.01 -9.28
N LYS A 304 5.49 -8.02 -10.14
CA LYS A 304 6.25 -6.79 -9.82
C LYS A 304 5.36 -5.57 -9.64
N ALA A 305 4.07 -5.73 -9.31
CA ALA A 305 3.14 -4.61 -9.15
C ALA A 305 3.43 -3.73 -7.92
N SER A 306 4.20 -4.24 -6.95
CA SER A 306 4.53 -3.51 -5.72
C SER A 306 6.02 -3.58 -5.39
N SER A 307 6.48 -2.68 -4.53
CA SER A 307 7.83 -2.71 -3.94
C SER A 307 7.82 -3.31 -2.54
N LEU A 308 6.85 -4.17 -2.23
CA LEU A 308 6.75 -4.85 -0.95
C LEU A 308 7.89 -5.86 -0.80
N ILE A 309 8.36 -5.98 0.41
CA ILE A 309 9.25 -7.05 0.86
C ILE A 309 8.60 -7.79 2.02
N GLU A 310 9.03 -9.01 2.24
CA GLU A 310 8.61 -9.86 3.34
C GLU A 310 9.77 -9.99 4.32
N LEU A 311 9.54 -9.66 5.60
CA LEU A 311 10.45 -9.98 6.69
C LEU A 311 10.14 -11.37 7.23
N GLU A 312 11.17 -12.07 7.65
CA GLU A 312 11.01 -13.35 8.34
C GLU A 312 10.23 -13.15 9.65
N ALA A 313 9.12 -13.85 9.79
CA ALA A 313 8.28 -13.85 10.98
C ALA A 313 8.03 -15.29 11.41
N ALA A 314 7.59 -15.50 12.66
CA ALA A 314 7.19 -16.83 13.11
C ALA A 314 6.13 -17.38 12.13
N THR A 315 6.43 -18.52 11.53
CA THR A 315 5.57 -19.13 10.51
C THR A 315 4.29 -19.66 11.13
N THR A 316 3.16 -19.12 10.67
CA THR A 316 1.83 -19.71 10.90
C THR A 316 1.38 -20.44 9.63
N THR A 317 0.58 -21.47 9.78
CA THR A 317 -0.14 -22.07 8.65
C THR A 317 -1.00 -21.00 8.00
N ASN A 318 -0.87 -20.78 6.68
CA ASN A 318 -1.67 -19.80 5.92
C ASN A 318 -1.17 -18.34 5.98
N HIS A 319 0.15 -18.12 6.11
CA HIS A 319 0.72 -16.79 5.96
C HIS A 319 0.85 -16.38 4.48
N LEU A 320 0.81 -15.05 4.25
CA LEU A 320 0.96 -14.47 2.92
C LEU A 320 2.43 -14.53 2.48
N GLN A 321 2.68 -15.11 1.32
CA GLN A 321 4.00 -15.19 0.69
C GLN A 321 3.99 -14.45 -0.64
N LEU A 322 4.83 -13.44 -0.77
CA LEU A 322 4.85 -12.55 -1.95
C LEU A 322 5.31 -13.25 -3.23
N ASN A 323 6.21 -14.23 -3.11
CA ASN A 323 6.78 -14.95 -4.25
C ASN A 323 5.79 -15.87 -4.98
N TRP A 324 4.64 -16.16 -4.35
CA TRP A 324 3.58 -16.99 -4.95
C TRP A 324 2.44 -16.18 -5.55
N LEU A 325 2.50 -14.85 -5.40
CA LEU A 325 1.43 -13.97 -5.87
C LEU A 325 1.61 -13.60 -7.34
N VAL A 326 0.50 -13.62 -8.06
CA VAL A 326 0.34 -13.01 -9.38
C VAL A 326 -0.67 -11.87 -9.25
N TYR A 327 -0.28 -10.68 -9.63
CA TYR A 327 -1.17 -9.52 -9.64
C TYR A 327 -1.91 -9.45 -10.97
N LEU A 328 -3.22 -9.56 -10.89
CA LEU A 328 -4.11 -9.53 -12.05
C LEU A 328 -4.47 -8.10 -12.44
N PRO A 329 -4.66 -7.81 -13.75
CA PRO A 329 -5.21 -6.54 -14.18
C PRO A 329 -6.66 -6.42 -13.70
N CYS A 330 -6.93 -5.37 -12.92
CA CYS A 330 -8.26 -5.02 -12.43
C CYS A 330 -8.38 -3.51 -12.37
N TYR A 331 -8.99 -2.90 -13.37
CA TYR A 331 -9.12 -1.45 -13.46
C TYR A 331 -10.54 -1.05 -13.90
N ARG A 332 -10.94 0.17 -13.54
CA ARG A 332 -12.30 0.69 -13.73
C ARG A 332 -12.82 0.59 -15.17
N SER A 333 -11.97 0.84 -16.16
CA SER A 333 -12.35 0.85 -17.58
C SER A 333 -12.34 -0.53 -18.25
N MET A 334 -12.06 -1.61 -17.49
CA MET A 334 -12.11 -2.97 -18.02
C MET A 334 -13.54 -3.34 -18.40
N SER A 335 -13.74 -3.90 -19.60
CA SER A 335 -15.08 -4.29 -20.05
C SER A 335 -15.55 -5.56 -19.33
N PRO A 336 -16.89 -5.78 -19.17
CA PRO A 336 -17.40 -7.06 -18.65
C PRO A 336 -16.90 -8.26 -19.49
N LYS A 337 -16.82 -8.10 -20.80
CA LYS A 337 -16.27 -9.13 -21.71
C LYS A 337 -14.83 -9.49 -21.35
N ASP A 338 -13.99 -8.50 -21.05
CA ASP A 338 -12.60 -8.76 -20.66
C ASP A 338 -12.52 -9.38 -19.25
N CYS A 339 -13.38 -8.98 -18.32
CA CYS A 339 -13.46 -9.61 -16.99
C CYS A 339 -13.82 -11.10 -17.10
N ASN A 340 -14.87 -11.42 -17.86
CA ASN A 340 -15.31 -12.81 -18.07
C ASN A 340 -14.24 -13.62 -18.82
N ARG A 341 -13.55 -13.03 -19.79
CA ARG A 341 -12.47 -13.71 -20.50
C ARG A 341 -11.29 -14.00 -19.58
N LEU A 342 -10.90 -13.04 -18.73
CA LEU A 342 -9.84 -13.25 -17.73
C LEU A 342 -10.24 -14.35 -16.74
N ASN A 343 -11.46 -14.31 -16.22
CA ASN A 343 -12.00 -15.34 -15.33
C ASN A 343 -11.92 -16.73 -15.97
N GLY A 344 -12.41 -16.89 -17.21
CA GLY A 344 -12.34 -18.16 -17.94
C GLY A 344 -10.91 -18.69 -18.11
N LEU A 345 -9.94 -17.80 -18.37
CA LEU A 345 -8.52 -18.18 -18.46
C LEU A 345 -7.98 -18.67 -17.10
N LEU A 346 -8.35 -18.02 -16.00
CA LEU A 346 -7.94 -18.42 -14.65
C LEU A 346 -8.52 -19.79 -14.27
N LEU A 347 -9.80 -20.02 -14.56
CA LEU A 347 -10.47 -21.32 -14.32
C LEU A 347 -9.80 -22.43 -15.15
N ASN A 348 -9.53 -22.17 -16.43
CA ASN A 348 -8.86 -23.13 -17.32
C ASN A 348 -7.41 -23.42 -16.92
N PHE A 349 -6.75 -22.48 -16.24
CA PHE A 349 -5.39 -22.67 -15.72
C PHE A 349 -5.34 -23.45 -14.39
N GLY A 350 -6.51 -23.82 -13.84
CA GLY A 350 -6.61 -24.68 -12.66
C GLY A 350 -6.81 -23.94 -11.33
N LEU A 351 -7.25 -22.68 -11.35
CA LEU A 351 -7.60 -21.94 -10.13
C LEU A 351 -9.06 -22.17 -9.70
N SER A 352 -9.76 -23.16 -10.25
CA SER A 352 -11.16 -23.46 -9.94
C SER A 352 -11.34 -23.93 -8.48
N GLY A 353 -12.42 -23.52 -7.85
CA GLY A 353 -12.86 -23.99 -6.54
C GLY A 353 -13.65 -25.30 -6.67
N LYS A 354 -13.00 -26.40 -7.05
CA LYS A 354 -13.60 -27.74 -6.97
C LYS A 354 -13.16 -28.42 -5.69
#